data_c9d7a64b496dccb9498efcb67347f67c
#
_entry.id   c9d7a64b496dccb9498efcb67347f67c
#
_cell.length_a   1.000
_cell.length_b   1.000
_cell.length_c   1.000
_cell.angle_alpha   90.00
_cell.angle_beta   90.00
_cell.angle_gamma   90.00
#
_symmetry.space_group_name_H-M   'P 1'
#
loop_
_entity.id
_entity.type
_entity.pdbx_description
1 polymer ?
#
loop_
_entity_poly.entity_id
_entity_poly.type
_entity_poly.pdbx_seq_one_letter_code
_entity_poly.pdbx_strand_id
1 'polypeptide(L)'
;MKEQMLAAVIAIATVSAYGAVTGAQAPATSPSPVPPPAAKIQPGDAPGYAFDITKAEIDYVLKNAPANPPDRQLRVVDMGKYNLGVGIVRRGPTNEKPGDPVPVLWHDYTPEIYYITSGAGVLTTGGVILNQRPGQGVPNTMNGPSGTGIAGPGAYSRKVVPGDIIIIPNKVAHGWSGVTDHIEYLSYRPDPDRVLPAGWVYPLLLKTVPPEVPTPGVGRGAAPGRGAAPAPPGR
;
A
#
# COMPACT_ATOMS: atom_id res chain seq x y z
N MET A 1 66.96 -24.17 -27.84
CA MET A 1 67.46 -22.83 -27.59
C MET A 1 66.25 -21.93 -27.64
N LYS A 2 65.50 -21.78 -26.57
CA LYS A 2 65.71 -20.91 -25.44
C LYS A 2 65.59 -19.43 -25.82
N GLU A 3 64.52 -18.82 -25.47
CA GLU A 3 64.58 -17.53 -24.79
C GLU A 3 63.30 -17.32 -23.97
N GLN A 4 63.52 -17.14 -22.69
CA GLN A 4 62.52 -16.75 -21.70
C GLN A 4 62.38 -15.23 -21.77
N MET A 5 61.18 -14.74 -21.95
CA MET A 5 60.88 -13.32 -21.67
C MET A 5 60.08 -13.22 -20.38
N LEU A 6 60.74 -12.62 -19.40
CA LEU A 6 60.23 -12.29 -18.08
C LEU A 6 59.44 -10.98 -18.20
N ALA A 7 58.12 -11.04 -18.06
CA ALA A 7 57.29 -9.82 -17.98
C ALA A 7 57.05 -9.50 -16.50
N ALA A 8 57.61 -8.38 -16.06
CA ALA A 8 57.37 -7.81 -14.74
C ALA A 8 56.00 -7.11 -14.72
N VAL A 9 55.07 -7.62 -13.90
CA VAL A 9 53.79 -6.96 -13.61
C VAL A 9 54.01 -6.00 -12.45
N ILE A 10 53.94 -4.70 -12.71
CA ILE A 10 53.91 -3.67 -11.68
C ILE A 10 52.46 -3.55 -11.20
N ALA A 11 52.18 -4.02 -10.00
CA ALA A 11 50.90 -3.81 -9.34
C ALA A 11 50.92 -2.41 -8.69
N ILE A 12 50.15 -1.49 -9.25
CA ILE A 12 49.85 -0.20 -8.61
C ILE A 12 48.63 -0.43 -7.69
N ALA A 13 48.90 -0.48 -6.38
CA ALA A 13 47.85 -0.51 -5.38
C ALA A 13 47.32 0.93 -5.17
N THR A 14 46.18 1.25 -5.71
CA THR A 14 45.41 2.45 -5.36
C THR A 14 44.61 2.15 -4.09
N VAL A 15 45.05 2.69 -2.98
CA VAL A 15 44.30 2.70 -1.72
C VAL A 15 43.22 3.76 -1.84
N SER A 16 42.01 3.34 -2.18
CA SER A 16 40.83 4.21 -2.05
C SER A 16 40.34 4.15 -0.60
N ALA A 17 40.63 5.21 0.16
CA ALA A 17 40.03 5.40 1.48
C ALA A 17 38.55 5.77 1.30
N TYR A 18 37.68 4.79 1.36
CA TYR A 18 36.26 5.04 1.56
C TYR A 18 36.03 5.40 3.02
N GLY A 19 35.86 6.71 3.26
CA GLY A 19 35.41 7.19 4.55
C GLY A 19 34.02 6.59 4.83
N ALA A 20 33.94 5.76 5.86
CA ALA A 20 32.64 5.29 6.38
C ALA A 20 31.88 6.50 6.90
N VAL A 21 30.93 6.99 6.11
CA VAL A 21 29.89 7.89 6.62
C VAL A 21 28.99 7.03 7.51
N THR A 22 29.26 7.04 8.81
CA THR A 22 28.33 6.54 9.80
C THR A 22 27.12 7.45 9.79
N GLY A 23 26.17 7.16 8.91
CA GLY A 23 24.87 7.79 8.93
C GLY A 23 24.21 7.48 10.27
N ALA A 24 24.13 8.47 11.15
CA ALA A 24 23.33 8.39 12.35
C ALA A 24 21.90 8.09 11.90
N GLN A 25 21.44 6.86 12.16
CA GLN A 25 20.08 6.46 11.90
C GLN A 25 19.20 7.33 12.79
N ALA A 26 18.37 8.16 12.19
CA ALA A 26 17.42 8.97 12.93
C ALA A 26 16.64 8.07 13.90
N PRO A 27 16.41 8.49 15.15
CA PRO A 27 15.66 7.69 16.11
C PRO A 27 14.31 7.32 15.48
N ALA A 28 13.92 6.06 15.64
CA ALA A 28 12.64 5.57 15.15
C ALA A 28 11.54 6.52 15.63
N THR A 29 10.91 7.21 14.68
CA THR A 29 9.82 8.14 15.00
C THR A 29 8.73 7.36 15.72
N SER A 30 8.25 7.91 16.82
CA SER A 30 7.06 7.41 17.53
C SER A 30 5.93 7.17 16.52
N PRO A 31 5.10 6.12 16.69
CA PRO A 31 3.97 5.90 15.81
C PRO A 31 3.13 7.18 15.72
N SER A 32 2.73 7.52 14.50
CA SER A 32 1.91 8.72 14.28
C SER A 32 0.69 8.70 15.18
N PRO A 33 0.35 9.82 15.82
CA PRO A 33 -0.85 9.90 16.64
C PRO A 33 -2.07 9.51 15.79
N VAL A 34 -2.95 8.69 16.33
CA VAL A 34 -4.24 8.41 15.69
C VAL A 34 -4.94 9.76 15.53
N PRO A 35 -5.32 10.15 14.30
CA PRO A 35 -6.06 11.39 14.11
C PRO A 35 -7.28 11.40 15.03
N PRO A 36 -7.65 12.54 15.61
CA PRO A 36 -8.88 12.63 16.38
C PRO A 36 -10.05 12.12 15.54
N PRO A 37 -11.06 11.49 16.17
CA PRO A 37 -12.26 11.10 15.45
C PRO A 37 -12.74 12.31 14.66
N ALA A 38 -12.85 12.16 13.34
CA ALA A 38 -13.07 13.24 12.41
C ALA A 38 -14.22 14.12 12.93
N ALA A 39 -13.93 15.38 13.22
CA ALA A 39 -14.96 16.39 13.31
C ALA A 39 -15.82 16.18 12.05
N LYS A 40 -17.16 16.14 12.19
CA LYS A 40 -18.10 15.80 11.12
C LYS A 40 -17.74 16.53 9.84
N ILE A 41 -16.81 15.94 9.05
CA ILE A 41 -16.44 16.45 7.75
C ILE A 41 -17.65 16.24 6.87
N GLN A 42 -18.16 17.33 6.30
CA GLN A 42 -19.29 17.23 5.38
C GLN A 42 -18.83 16.45 4.13
N PRO A 43 -19.69 15.62 3.52
CA PRO A 43 -19.36 14.97 2.28
C PRO A 43 -18.91 16.00 1.24
N GLY A 44 -17.68 15.84 0.72
CA GLY A 44 -17.10 16.76 -0.26
C GLY A 44 -15.94 17.62 0.28
N ASP A 45 -15.77 17.73 1.58
CA ASP A 45 -14.64 18.42 2.19
C ASP A 45 -13.43 17.50 2.29
N ALA A 46 -12.26 17.99 1.85
CA ALA A 46 -11.01 17.28 2.05
C ALA A 46 -10.58 17.38 3.52
N PRO A 47 -9.90 16.32 4.07
CA PRO A 47 -9.28 16.41 5.38
C PRO A 47 -8.31 17.59 5.45
N GLY A 48 -8.31 18.32 6.55
CA GLY A 48 -7.42 19.47 6.76
C GLY A 48 -5.97 19.10 7.09
N TYR A 49 -5.62 17.79 7.14
CA TYR A 49 -4.30 17.27 7.50
C TYR A 49 -4.03 15.94 6.80
N ALA A 50 -2.75 15.54 6.76
CA ALA A 50 -2.34 14.24 6.22
C ALA A 50 -2.59 13.11 7.23
N PHE A 51 -2.85 11.91 6.71
CA PHE A 51 -2.93 10.69 7.50
C PHE A 51 -1.69 9.84 7.20
N ASP A 52 -0.99 9.45 8.24
CA ASP A 52 0.19 8.60 8.11
C ASP A 52 -0.17 7.13 8.31
N ILE A 53 0.53 6.27 7.59
CA ILE A 53 0.67 4.85 7.85
C ILE A 53 2.16 4.58 7.89
N THR A 54 2.70 4.47 9.09
CA THR A 54 4.14 4.33 9.28
C THR A 54 4.61 2.90 8.98
N LYS A 55 5.90 2.77 8.62
CA LYS A 55 6.50 1.45 8.49
C LYS A 55 6.37 0.62 9.78
N ALA A 56 6.47 1.27 10.94
CA ALA A 56 6.32 0.59 12.23
C ALA A 56 4.91 0.01 12.42
N GLU A 57 3.86 0.71 11.99
CA GLU A 57 2.48 0.20 12.01
C GLU A 57 2.31 -0.99 11.06
N ILE A 58 2.87 -0.90 9.85
CA ILE A 58 2.83 -2.00 8.87
C ILE A 58 3.52 -3.24 9.45
N ASP A 59 4.75 -3.10 9.93
CA ASP A 59 5.53 -4.20 10.51
C ASP A 59 4.82 -4.82 11.73
N TYR A 60 4.21 -3.97 12.56
CA TYR A 60 3.46 -4.43 13.72
C TYR A 60 2.24 -5.27 13.32
N VAL A 61 1.48 -4.83 12.32
CA VAL A 61 0.32 -5.58 11.81
C VAL A 61 0.76 -6.88 11.17
N LEU A 62 1.80 -6.86 10.33
CA LEU A 62 2.33 -8.07 9.69
C LEU A 62 2.80 -9.10 10.71
N LYS A 63 3.42 -8.66 11.81
CA LYS A 63 3.93 -9.54 12.88
C LYS A 63 2.83 -10.14 13.74
N ASN A 64 1.76 -9.38 14.04
CA ASN A 64 0.82 -9.71 15.11
C ASN A 64 -0.58 -10.09 14.61
N ALA A 65 -0.90 -9.80 13.35
CA ALA A 65 -2.18 -10.18 12.77
C ALA A 65 -2.21 -11.69 12.42
N PRO A 66 -3.38 -12.33 12.51
CA PRO A 66 -3.55 -13.69 12.00
C PRO A 66 -3.16 -13.81 10.52
N ALA A 67 -2.62 -14.95 10.11
CA ALA A 67 -2.28 -15.19 8.70
C ALA A 67 -3.50 -15.14 7.78
N ASN A 68 -4.67 -15.51 8.27
CA ASN A 68 -5.95 -15.44 7.57
C ASN A 68 -6.90 -14.45 8.27
N PRO A 69 -7.56 -13.56 7.50
CA PRO A 69 -7.34 -13.32 6.08
C PRO A 69 -5.96 -12.70 5.79
N PRO A 70 -5.35 -12.94 4.61
CA PRO A 70 -4.03 -12.39 4.25
C PRO A 70 -4.07 -10.88 4.04
N ASP A 71 -5.22 -10.32 3.81
CA ASP A 71 -5.50 -8.89 3.59
C ASP A 71 -5.88 -8.21 4.90
N ARG A 72 -5.21 -7.10 5.21
CA ARG A 72 -5.43 -6.31 6.42
C ARG A 72 -5.59 -4.86 6.02
N GLN A 73 -6.84 -4.39 6.03
CA GLN A 73 -7.14 -2.97 5.85
C GLN A 73 -6.54 -2.18 7.02
N LEU A 74 -5.57 -1.34 6.74
CA LEU A 74 -4.89 -0.55 7.78
C LEU A 74 -5.72 0.68 8.16
N ARG A 75 -6.14 1.44 7.14
CA ARG A 75 -6.98 2.63 7.32
C ARG A 75 -7.93 2.82 6.15
N VAL A 76 -9.06 3.46 6.42
CA VAL A 76 -9.94 4.06 5.41
C VAL A 76 -10.09 5.54 5.72
N VAL A 77 -9.60 6.38 4.83
CA VAL A 77 -9.57 7.83 5.00
C VAL A 77 -10.64 8.47 4.13
N ASP A 78 -11.41 9.39 4.70
CA ASP A 78 -12.30 10.25 3.93
C ASP A 78 -11.45 11.32 3.21
N MET A 79 -11.43 11.29 1.89
CA MET A 79 -10.70 12.24 1.03
C MET A 79 -11.59 13.40 0.57
N GLY A 80 -12.77 13.55 1.15
CA GLY A 80 -13.77 14.53 0.76
C GLY A 80 -14.71 14.02 -0.33
N LYS A 81 -14.23 13.80 -1.54
CA LYS A 81 -15.03 13.31 -2.67
C LYS A 81 -15.14 11.78 -2.73
N TYR A 82 -14.24 11.06 -2.13
CA TYR A 82 -14.16 9.59 -2.13
C TYR A 82 -13.49 9.12 -0.85
N ASN A 83 -13.61 7.83 -0.52
CA ASN A 83 -12.79 7.22 0.52
C ASN A 83 -11.54 6.58 -0.10
N LEU A 84 -10.44 6.57 0.65
CA LEU A 84 -9.23 5.84 0.29
C LEU A 84 -8.95 4.78 1.34
N GLY A 85 -9.08 3.52 0.97
CA GLY A 85 -8.59 2.41 1.76
C GLY A 85 -7.12 2.14 1.47
N VAL A 86 -6.36 1.80 2.52
CA VAL A 86 -4.98 1.33 2.39
C VAL A 86 -4.83 0.07 3.23
N GLY A 87 -4.44 -1.03 2.57
CA GLY A 87 -4.21 -2.32 3.19
C GLY A 87 -2.80 -2.82 2.98
N ILE A 88 -2.36 -3.71 3.86
CA ILE A 88 -1.18 -4.56 3.66
C ILE A 88 -1.62 -6.00 3.48
N VAL A 89 -1.16 -6.61 2.43
CA VAL A 89 -1.48 -8.00 2.09
C VAL A 89 -0.19 -8.82 2.11
N ARG A 90 -0.21 -9.92 2.85
CA ARG A 90 0.86 -10.92 2.81
C ARG A 90 0.25 -12.31 2.65
N ARG A 91 0.53 -12.92 1.51
CA ARG A 91 0.12 -14.29 1.18
C ARG A 91 1.31 -15.22 1.28
N GLY A 92 1.09 -16.36 1.91
CA GLY A 92 2.06 -17.48 1.91
C GLY A 92 2.06 -18.23 0.58
N PRO A 93 2.79 -19.38 0.55
CA PRO A 93 2.88 -20.21 -0.62
C PRO A 93 1.51 -20.65 -1.13
N THR A 94 1.39 -20.73 -2.45
CA THR A 94 0.28 -21.39 -3.14
C THR A 94 0.73 -22.79 -3.53
N ASN A 95 -0.14 -23.78 -3.37
CA ASN A 95 0.24 -25.20 -3.51
C ASN A 95 -0.35 -25.83 -4.77
N GLU A 96 -0.73 -25.02 -5.75
CA GLU A 96 -1.26 -25.51 -7.02
C GLU A 96 -0.20 -26.22 -7.86
N LYS A 97 -0.66 -27.17 -8.64
CA LYS A 97 0.14 -27.86 -9.67
C LYS A 97 0.01 -27.09 -11.01
N PRO A 98 0.99 -27.26 -11.91
CA PRO A 98 0.85 -26.73 -13.26
C PRO A 98 -0.46 -27.17 -13.92
N GLY A 99 -1.27 -26.20 -14.36
CA GLY A 99 -2.55 -26.46 -14.99
C GLY A 99 -3.75 -26.49 -14.04
N ASP A 100 -3.54 -26.40 -12.74
CA ASP A 100 -4.64 -26.24 -11.80
C ASP A 100 -5.40 -24.93 -12.05
N PRO A 101 -6.71 -24.91 -11.82
CA PRO A 101 -7.51 -23.69 -11.93
C PRO A 101 -7.05 -22.62 -10.94
N VAL A 102 -6.88 -21.40 -11.41
CA VAL A 102 -6.49 -20.26 -10.54
C VAL A 102 -7.73 -19.66 -9.89
N PRO A 103 -7.85 -19.72 -8.55
CA PRO A 103 -8.90 -19.00 -7.85
C PRO A 103 -8.74 -17.50 -8.03
N VAL A 104 -9.85 -16.82 -8.32
CA VAL A 104 -9.88 -15.36 -8.48
C VAL A 104 -11.01 -14.76 -7.63
N LEU A 105 -10.85 -13.49 -7.35
CA LEU A 105 -11.89 -12.65 -6.75
C LEU A 105 -12.03 -11.37 -7.57
N TRP A 106 -13.10 -10.62 -7.33
CA TRP A 106 -13.31 -9.28 -7.86
C TRP A 106 -14.02 -8.42 -6.82
N HIS A 107 -13.91 -7.11 -6.97
CA HIS A 107 -14.63 -6.12 -6.16
C HIS A 107 -15.56 -5.32 -7.05
N ASP A 108 -16.81 -5.14 -6.63
CA ASP A 108 -17.84 -4.53 -7.49
C ASP A 108 -17.63 -3.02 -7.65
N TYR A 109 -17.15 -2.35 -6.62
CA TYR A 109 -17.06 -0.89 -6.56
C TYR A 109 -15.64 -0.36 -6.30
N THR A 110 -14.77 -1.19 -5.76
CA THR A 110 -13.45 -0.77 -5.28
C THR A 110 -12.35 -1.24 -6.25
N PRO A 111 -11.76 -0.36 -7.06
CA PRO A 111 -10.53 -0.68 -7.78
C PRO A 111 -9.37 -0.85 -6.79
N GLU A 112 -8.33 -1.57 -7.18
CA GLU A 112 -7.15 -1.76 -6.37
C GLU A 112 -5.89 -1.35 -7.12
N ILE A 113 -4.95 -0.75 -6.39
CA ILE A 113 -3.61 -0.47 -6.90
C ILE A 113 -2.63 -1.18 -5.97
N TYR A 114 -1.90 -2.16 -6.50
CA TYR A 114 -0.88 -2.87 -5.75
C TYR A 114 0.49 -2.24 -5.98
N TYR A 115 1.24 -2.10 -4.90
CA TYR A 115 2.68 -1.87 -4.93
C TYR A 115 3.37 -3.03 -4.23
N ILE A 116 4.13 -3.81 -4.99
CA ILE A 116 4.78 -5.02 -4.48
C ILE A 116 6.00 -4.65 -3.65
N THR A 117 5.99 -5.05 -2.39
CA THR A 117 7.05 -4.73 -1.41
C THR A 117 8.05 -5.85 -1.25
N SER A 118 7.61 -7.11 -1.28
CA SER A 118 8.52 -8.26 -1.16
C SER A 118 7.93 -9.54 -1.72
N GLY A 119 8.77 -10.55 -1.93
CA GLY A 119 8.37 -11.84 -2.46
C GLY A 119 8.08 -11.82 -3.96
N ALA A 120 7.47 -12.88 -4.47
CA ALA A 120 7.10 -13.02 -5.89
C ALA A 120 5.97 -14.02 -6.07
N GLY A 121 5.26 -13.91 -7.19
CA GLY A 121 4.20 -14.84 -7.58
C GLY A 121 3.76 -14.60 -9.02
N VAL A 122 2.76 -15.32 -9.45
CA VAL A 122 2.07 -15.10 -10.71
C VAL A 122 0.72 -14.48 -10.41
N LEU A 123 0.47 -13.29 -10.92
CA LEU A 123 -0.82 -12.63 -10.86
C LEU A 123 -1.60 -12.93 -12.13
N THR A 124 -2.79 -13.48 -11.96
CA THR A 124 -3.77 -13.71 -13.03
C THR A 124 -4.87 -12.66 -12.94
N THR A 125 -5.19 -11.98 -14.05
CA THR A 125 -6.20 -10.92 -14.10
C THR A 125 -7.12 -11.05 -15.31
N GLY A 126 -8.36 -10.57 -15.16
CA GLY A 126 -9.35 -10.48 -16.24
C GLY A 126 -9.89 -11.83 -16.70
N GLY A 127 -10.35 -11.86 -17.94
CA GLY A 127 -10.99 -13.02 -18.52
C GLY A 127 -12.41 -13.28 -18.02
N VAL A 128 -12.98 -14.40 -18.49
CA VAL A 128 -14.27 -14.90 -18.01
C VAL A 128 -14.07 -15.48 -16.61
N ILE A 129 -14.99 -15.20 -15.71
CA ILE A 129 -14.99 -15.81 -14.37
C ILE A 129 -15.90 -17.03 -14.40
N LEU A 130 -15.34 -18.19 -14.15
CA LEU A 130 -16.06 -19.44 -14.03
C LEU A 130 -16.49 -19.70 -12.57
N ASN A 131 -17.60 -20.43 -12.38
CA ASN A 131 -18.08 -20.82 -11.06
C ASN A 131 -18.24 -19.63 -10.10
N GLN A 132 -18.79 -18.53 -10.59
CA GLN A 132 -18.96 -17.30 -9.81
C GLN A 132 -19.78 -17.56 -8.55
N ARG A 133 -19.29 -17.00 -7.45
CA ARG A 133 -19.98 -16.98 -6.15
C ARG A 133 -19.94 -15.56 -5.62
N PRO A 134 -21.09 -14.94 -5.29
CA PRO A 134 -21.11 -13.68 -4.56
C PRO A 134 -20.31 -13.83 -3.27
N GLY A 135 -19.61 -12.79 -2.88
CA GLY A 135 -18.79 -12.80 -1.66
C GLY A 135 -19.68 -12.95 -0.43
N GLN A 136 -19.60 -14.10 0.18
CA GLN A 136 -20.25 -14.39 1.46
C GLN A 136 -19.22 -14.08 2.55
N GLY A 137 -19.52 -13.10 3.43
CA GLY A 137 -18.78 -12.93 4.67
C GLY A 137 -17.41 -12.26 4.60
N VAL A 138 -16.98 -11.71 3.46
CA VAL A 138 -15.87 -10.76 3.48
C VAL A 138 -16.40 -9.48 4.11
N PRO A 139 -15.83 -9.02 5.25
CA PRO A 139 -16.31 -7.79 5.87
C PRO A 139 -16.28 -6.66 4.84
N ASN A 140 -17.39 -5.94 4.68
CA ASN A 140 -17.47 -4.73 3.84
C ASN A 140 -16.40 -3.68 4.20
N THR A 141 -15.76 -3.87 5.34
CA THR A 141 -14.66 -3.06 5.84
C THR A 141 -13.36 -3.17 5.05
N MET A 142 -13.17 -4.23 4.24
CA MET A 142 -11.93 -4.41 3.49
C MET A 142 -12.05 -3.94 2.05
N ASN A 143 -13.00 -4.48 1.30
CA ASN A 143 -13.04 -4.29 -0.16
C ASN A 143 -14.46 -3.99 -0.66
N GLY A 144 -15.43 -3.85 0.23
CA GLY A 144 -16.84 -3.71 -0.14
C GLY A 144 -17.40 -4.99 -0.78
N PRO A 145 -18.56 -4.88 -1.47
CA PRO A 145 -19.18 -5.98 -2.19
C PRO A 145 -18.20 -6.61 -3.19
N SER A 146 -18.11 -7.93 -3.15
CA SER A 146 -17.09 -8.69 -3.87
C SER A 146 -17.63 -10.06 -4.28
N GLY A 147 -16.90 -10.79 -5.09
CA GLY A 147 -17.20 -12.18 -5.43
C GLY A 147 -15.93 -13.00 -5.66
N THR A 148 -16.11 -14.30 -5.79
CA THR A 148 -15.03 -15.26 -6.04
C THR A 148 -15.40 -16.22 -7.17
N GLY A 149 -14.40 -16.78 -7.82
CA GLY A 149 -14.58 -17.76 -8.89
C GLY A 149 -13.27 -18.35 -9.32
N ILE A 150 -13.25 -18.83 -10.54
CA ILE A 150 -12.06 -19.42 -11.18
C ILE A 150 -11.76 -18.61 -12.44
N ALA A 151 -10.48 -18.34 -12.69
CA ALA A 151 -10.04 -17.72 -13.93
C ALA A 151 -10.38 -18.61 -15.12
N GLY A 152 -11.04 -18.06 -16.10
CA GLY A 152 -11.45 -18.75 -17.34
C GLY A 152 -10.78 -18.17 -18.58
N PRO A 153 -11.34 -18.43 -19.76
CA PRO A 153 -10.79 -17.96 -21.03
C PRO A 153 -10.57 -16.44 -21.06
N GLY A 154 -9.48 -16.01 -21.66
CA GLY A 154 -9.11 -14.59 -21.78
C GLY A 154 -8.42 -14.01 -20.56
N ALA A 155 -8.21 -14.78 -19.50
CA ALA A 155 -7.40 -14.33 -18.37
C ALA A 155 -5.93 -14.19 -18.77
N TYR A 156 -5.27 -13.16 -18.23
CA TYR A 156 -3.85 -12.87 -18.44
C TYR A 156 -3.07 -13.11 -17.17
N SER A 157 -1.97 -13.86 -17.28
CA SER A 157 -1.11 -14.20 -16.14
C SER A 157 0.31 -13.70 -16.39
N ARG A 158 0.93 -13.08 -15.39
CA ARG A 158 2.34 -12.68 -15.45
C ARG A 158 3.03 -12.85 -14.10
N LYS A 159 4.34 -13.04 -14.14
CA LYS A 159 5.17 -12.97 -12.94
C LYS A 159 5.23 -11.53 -12.44
N VAL A 160 5.17 -11.39 -11.13
CA VAL A 160 5.18 -10.13 -10.40
C VAL A 160 6.31 -10.16 -9.38
N VAL A 161 7.05 -9.06 -9.26
CA VAL A 161 8.24 -8.93 -8.40
C VAL A 161 8.21 -7.59 -7.64
N PRO A 162 9.02 -7.42 -6.59
CA PRO A 162 9.11 -6.16 -5.84
C PRO A 162 9.40 -4.95 -6.75
N GLY A 163 8.68 -3.85 -6.50
CA GLY A 163 8.74 -2.63 -7.30
C GLY A 163 7.66 -2.55 -8.38
N ASP A 164 7.00 -3.67 -8.73
CA ASP A 164 5.88 -3.63 -9.67
C ASP A 164 4.70 -2.85 -9.09
N ILE A 165 4.02 -2.09 -9.96
CA ILE A 165 2.74 -1.46 -9.68
C ILE A 165 1.69 -2.10 -10.59
N ILE A 166 0.58 -2.51 -10.00
CA ILE A 166 -0.54 -3.13 -10.72
C ILE A 166 -1.80 -2.31 -10.45
N ILE A 167 -2.51 -1.92 -11.50
CA ILE A 167 -3.79 -1.22 -11.40
C ILE A 167 -4.88 -2.18 -11.83
N ILE A 168 -5.79 -2.51 -10.92
CA ILE A 168 -6.90 -3.44 -11.12
C ILE A 168 -8.20 -2.65 -11.02
N PRO A 169 -8.89 -2.39 -12.15
CA PRO A 169 -10.20 -1.75 -12.12
C PRO A 169 -11.21 -2.59 -11.34
N ASN A 170 -12.26 -1.94 -10.82
CA ASN A 170 -13.38 -2.66 -10.24
C ASN A 170 -13.97 -3.67 -11.24
N LYS A 171 -14.54 -4.76 -10.73
CA LYS A 171 -15.09 -5.90 -11.49
C LYS A 171 -14.07 -6.71 -12.28
N VAL A 172 -12.79 -6.36 -12.28
CA VAL A 172 -11.75 -7.17 -12.90
C VAL A 172 -11.34 -8.29 -11.95
N ALA A 173 -11.51 -9.53 -12.42
CA ALA A 173 -11.06 -10.70 -11.67
C ALA A 173 -9.55 -10.69 -11.49
N HIS A 174 -9.10 -11.10 -10.31
CA HIS A 174 -7.66 -11.23 -10.04
C HIS A 174 -7.40 -12.30 -8.98
N GLY A 175 -6.24 -12.95 -9.12
CA GLY A 175 -5.86 -14.04 -8.22
C GLY A 175 -4.38 -14.36 -8.33
N TRP A 176 -3.87 -15.07 -7.34
CA TRP A 176 -2.47 -15.41 -7.23
C TRP A 176 -2.23 -16.91 -7.39
N SER A 177 -1.11 -17.24 -8.07
CA SER A 177 -0.57 -18.58 -8.21
C SER A 177 0.96 -18.50 -8.22
N GLY A 178 1.64 -19.66 -8.15
CA GLY A 178 3.09 -19.73 -8.23
C GLY A 178 3.84 -18.96 -7.14
N VAL A 179 3.21 -18.73 -6.01
CA VAL A 179 3.89 -18.15 -4.84
C VAL A 179 4.64 -19.27 -4.13
N THR A 180 5.97 -19.24 -4.17
CA THR A 180 6.80 -20.31 -3.58
C THR A 180 7.14 -20.08 -2.11
N ASP A 181 7.22 -18.83 -1.68
CA ASP A 181 7.46 -18.43 -0.29
C ASP A 181 6.38 -17.46 0.17
N HIS A 182 6.41 -16.25 -0.32
CA HIS A 182 5.37 -15.25 -0.06
C HIS A 182 5.28 -14.24 -1.20
N ILE A 183 4.17 -13.50 -1.19
CA ILE A 183 4.02 -12.22 -1.88
C ILE A 183 3.44 -11.20 -0.91
N GLU A 184 4.05 -10.02 -0.86
CA GLU A 184 3.61 -8.93 0.01
C GLU A 184 3.47 -7.65 -0.79
N TYR A 185 2.40 -6.91 -0.55
CA TYR A 185 2.11 -5.68 -1.26
C TYR A 185 1.20 -4.74 -0.47
N LEU A 186 1.38 -3.45 -0.68
CA LEU A 186 0.39 -2.44 -0.31
C LEU A 186 -0.74 -2.47 -1.34
N SER A 187 -1.99 -2.43 -0.86
CA SER A 187 -3.18 -2.27 -1.69
C SER A 187 -3.83 -0.93 -1.38
N TYR A 188 -3.82 -0.03 -2.36
CA TYR A 188 -4.55 1.23 -2.31
C TYR A 188 -5.90 1.03 -2.98
N ARG A 189 -6.97 1.49 -2.34
CA ARG A 189 -8.37 1.26 -2.72
C ARG A 189 -9.12 2.56 -2.80
N PRO A 190 -9.05 3.28 -3.93
CA PRO A 190 -9.95 4.39 -4.18
C PRO A 190 -11.39 3.91 -4.14
N ASP A 191 -12.24 4.58 -3.37
CA ASP A 191 -13.62 4.19 -3.14
C ASP A 191 -14.56 5.37 -3.44
N PRO A 192 -14.83 5.62 -4.73
CA PRO A 192 -15.70 6.72 -5.15
C PRO A 192 -17.15 6.52 -4.72
N ASP A 193 -17.59 5.29 -4.58
CA ASP A 193 -18.96 4.93 -4.18
C ASP A 193 -19.11 4.90 -2.65
N ARG A 194 -18.03 5.14 -1.89
CA ARG A 194 -18.00 5.23 -0.42
C ARG A 194 -18.56 3.98 0.27
N VAL A 195 -18.29 2.81 -0.30
CA VAL A 195 -18.70 1.52 0.26
C VAL A 195 -17.83 1.08 1.44
N LEU A 196 -16.62 1.62 1.54
CA LEU A 196 -15.73 1.38 2.68
C LEU A 196 -16.07 2.32 3.85
N PRO A 197 -15.99 1.86 5.10
CA PRO A 197 -16.30 2.68 6.27
C PRO A 197 -15.21 3.73 6.51
N ALA A 198 -15.50 4.99 6.21
CA ALA A 198 -14.61 6.10 6.52
C ALA A 198 -14.22 6.12 8.00
N GLY A 199 -12.96 6.41 8.30
CA GLY A 199 -12.42 6.43 9.66
C GLY A 199 -12.05 5.04 10.20
N TRP A 200 -12.14 3.98 9.39
CA TRP A 200 -11.67 2.67 9.79
C TRP A 200 -10.18 2.68 10.10
N VAL A 201 -9.82 2.04 11.20
CA VAL A 201 -8.44 1.76 11.61
C VAL A 201 -8.35 0.28 12.00
N TYR A 202 -7.30 -0.40 11.56
CA TYR A 202 -7.11 -1.82 11.88
C TYR A 202 -7.06 -2.02 13.41
N PRO A 203 -7.80 -3.01 13.96
CA PRO A 203 -7.98 -3.12 15.41
C PRO A 203 -6.69 -3.23 16.24
N LEU A 204 -5.64 -3.83 15.69
CA LEU A 204 -4.34 -3.88 16.38
C LEU A 204 -3.71 -2.49 16.54
N LEU A 205 -3.92 -1.60 15.59
CA LEU A 205 -3.39 -0.24 15.64
C LEU A 205 -4.09 0.63 16.69
N LEU A 206 -5.35 0.34 16.98
CA LEU A 206 -6.10 1.02 18.06
C LEU A 206 -5.58 0.70 19.46
N LYS A 207 -4.90 -0.44 19.62
CA LYS A 207 -4.40 -0.90 20.92
C LYS A 207 -2.99 -0.40 21.27
N THR A 208 -2.24 0.03 20.26
CA THR A 208 -0.82 0.38 20.40
C THR A 208 -0.56 1.87 20.55
N VAL A 209 -1.53 2.69 20.23
CA VAL A 209 -1.43 4.15 20.32
C VAL A 209 -2.48 4.63 21.32
N PRO A 210 -2.08 5.10 22.51
CA PRO A 210 -2.99 5.88 23.33
C PRO A 210 -3.49 7.06 22.47
N PRO A 211 -4.78 7.42 22.53
CA PRO A 211 -5.23 8.62 21.84
C PRO A 211 -4.45 9.80 22.42
N GLU A 212 -3.43 10.26 21.71
CA GLU A 212 -2.88 11.58 22.01
C GLU A 212 -4.01 12.56 21.72
N VAL A 213 -4.54 13.14 22.80
CA VAL A 213 -5.40 14.31 22.67
C VAL A 213 -4.55 15.37 22.00
N PRO A 214 -4.89 15.82 20.79
CA PRO A 214 -4.13 16.88 20.16
C PRO A 214 -4.12 18.06 21.11
N THR A 215 -2.96 18.46 21.60
CA THR A 215 -2.83 19.74 22.27
C THR A 215 -3.37 20.78 21.30
N PRO A 216 -4.36 21.60 21.67
CA PRO A 216 -4.87 22.64 20.79
C PRO A 216 -3.67 23.44 20.29
N GLY A 217 -3.39 23.37 18.99
CA GLY A 217 -2.23 24.03 18.40
C GLY A 217 -2.26 25.48 18.82
N VAL A 218 -1.20 25.96 19.45
CA VAL A 218 -0.90 27.37 19.55
C VAL A 218 -0.98 27.88 18.12
N GLY A 219 -2.03 28.67 17.82
CA GLY A 219 -2.32 29.13 16.49
C GLY A 219 -1.06 29.67 15.84
N ARG A 220 -0.65 29.12 14.72
CA ARG A 220 0.36 29.74 13.88
C ARG A 220 -0.17 31.13 13.58
N GLY A 221 0.55 32.16 14.11
CA GLY A 221 0.21 33.54 13.92
C GLY A 221 -0.15 33.77 12.45
N ALA A 222 -1.25 34.50 12.24
CA ALA A 222 -1.70 34.90 10.92
C ALA A 222 -0.51 35.47 10.14
N ALA A 223 -0.26 34.91 8.94
CA ALA A 223 0.71 35.50 8.03
C ALA A 223 0.39 36.99 7.85
N PRO A 224 1.39 37.88 7.87
CA PRO A 224 1.13 39.30 7.68
C PRO A 224 0.44 39.47 6.34
N GLY A 225 -0.73 40.16 6.37
CA GLY A 225 -1.56 40.39 5.21
C GLY A 225 -0.73 41.03 4.10
N ARG A 226 -0.80 40.48 2.90
CA ARG A 226 -0.31 41.13 1.69
C ARG A 226 -1.08 42.44 1.54
N GLY A 227 -0.35 43.55 1.65
CA GLY A 227 -0.88 44.87 1.41
C GLY A 227 -1.62 44.90 0.07
N ALA A 228 -2.78 45.53 0.10
CA ALA A 228 -3.57 45.75 -1.10
C ALA A 228 -2.74 46.54 -2.13
N ALA A 229 -2.71 46.09 -3.36
CA ALA A 229 -2.12 46.82 -4.47
C ALA A 229 -2.86 48.15 -4.67
N PRO A 230 -2.17 49.27 -4.99
CA PRO A 230 -2.83 50.54 -5.26
C PRO A 230 -3.67 50.46 -6.52
N ALA A 231 -4.84 51.08 -6.48
CA ALA A 231 -5.75 51.19 -7.62
C ALA A 231 -5.11 51.98 -8.78
N PRO A 232 -5.38 51.61 -10.06
CA PRO A 232 -4.88 52.34 -11.20
C PRO A 232 -5.53 53.75 -11.29
N PRO A 233 -4.81 54.75 -11.79
CA PRO A 233 -5.36 56.09 -11.96
C PRO A 233 -6.46 56.10 -13.03
N GLY A 234 -7.59 56.75 -12.68
CA GLY A 234 -8.72 56.92 -13.58
C GLY A 234 -8.38 57.76 -14.83
N ARG A 235 -9.01 57.38 -15.93
CA ARG A 235 -9.23 58.21 -17.11
C ARG A 235 -10.69 58.57 -17.20
#